data_4d88854747f31b6326708b7b1b672622
#
_entry.id   4d88854747f31b6326708b7b1b672622
#
_cell.length_a   1.000
_cell.length_b   1.000
_cell.length_c   1.000
_cell.angle_alpha   90.00
_cell.angle_beta   90.00
_cell.angle_gamma   90.00
#
_symmetry.space_group_name_H-M   'P 1'
#
loop_
_entity.id
_entity.type
_entity.pdbx_description
1 polymer ?
#
loop_
_entity_poly.entity_id
_entity_poly.type
_entity_poly.pdbx_seq_one_letter_code
_entity_poly.pdbx_strand_id
1 'polypeptide(L)'
;MKNSQPQSEILIYTRKPKDDYTESLSNSIHFAYRNTEEAGFTPLNRNYGILFTKGTVDEHNVIQEKGVNNPYLFHCESGSFGIIAVRVTKDGKEDIESKGHILLWTTDDLTDFQEHGLINLGKNAFVKKAACEYSHELNKYIIRWQDSDGNCYRNTLDSLANTASISLPEQKGAQTFEEPRVSLQDIVPGNILQVDKSIGDVLSSYWSPLYNIEVRVPDRIMLSSRKHLEAVKATAVYSDGSTVDKRVVWNSEEIDFAIPGSYTVKGRVAQEIYPFPLAKGYADPVILTHDGKYYYIATNDNKDDIGIYVREADTIQELFAPGFKESIILDVQEEQGFVQTFWAPEFHWIGDDLYILFAVSGKVWGPQCHLMRLKKGGNILSAQDWESPIRIKKKDGSYLSEDGITLDMTYFKADGVSCVVWSYRKGIGTPYDTGSMLYIATVDETNPTILTSEPVLLSRPLYGWENIQGTINNEGPYPLITEDTIYITYSGGAANGYTYAIGLLSIPRGSNYLDAAAWHKSSTPVLSYYSSDGVYGPGHNSFFRDYEGNTMIMYHGEKELVPLGTRCSAMHRMHFNRKGVPVFDLIADRDLNTTLVDVATEIVVC
;
A
#
# COMPACT_ATOMS: atom_id res chain seq x y z
N MET A 1 -39.77 -19.15 -20.15
CA MET A 1 -38.72 -19.30 -19.13
C MET A 1 -37.74 -18.14 -19.37
N LYS A 2 -37.72 -17.16 -18.47
CA LYS A 2 -36.67 -16.13 -18.50
C LYS A 2 -35.38 -16.86 -18.19
N ASN A 3 -34.42 -16.85 -19.12
CA ASN A 3 -33.05 -17.24 -18.82
C ASN A 3 -32.59 -16.34 -17.67
N SER A 4 -32.59 -16.84 -16.44
CA SER A 4 -31.89 -16.16 -15.34
C SER A 4 -30.42 -16.15 -15.71
N GLN A 5 -29.88 -14.97 -15.92
CA GLN A 5 -28.43 -14.84 -16.07
C GLN A 5 -27.76 -15.41 -14.79
N PRO A 6 -26.59 -16.06 -14.89
CA PRO A 6 -25.88 -16.50 -13.71
C PRO A 6 -25.66 -15.32 -12.77
N GLN A 7 -26.00 -15.50 -11.51
CA GLN A 7 -25.89 -14.45 -10.48
C GLN A 7 -24.81 -14.82 -9.46
N SER A 8 -24.24 -13.80 -8.87
CA SER A 8 -23.35 -13.89 -7.72
C SER A 8 -23.96 -13.14 -6.54
N GLU A 9 -23.50 -13.40 -5.36
CA GLU A 9 -23.94 -12.72 -4.15
C GLU A 9 -22.74 -12.09 -3.43
N ILE A 10 -22.94 -10.85 -2.99
CA ILE A 10 -21.98 -10.08 -2.20
C ILE A 10 -22.56 -9.89 -0.80
N LEU A 11 -21.83 -10.35 0.20
CA LEU A 11 -22.09 -10.07 1.61
C LEU A 11 -21.25 -8.86 2.03
N ILE A 12 -21.88 -7.82 2.55
CA ILE A 12 -21.20 -6.70 3.23
C ILE A 12 -21.28 -6.92 4.74
N TYR A 13 -20.17 -6.65 5.47
CA TYR A 13 -20.11 -6.90 6.91
C TYR A 13 -18.98 -6.07 7.58
N THR A 14 -18.99 -6.04 8.92
CA THR A 14 -17.84 -5.66 9.74
C THR A 14 -17.35 -6.89 10.51
N ARG A 15 -16.11 -6.85 11.01
CA ARG A 15 -15.57 -7.96 11.83
C ARG A 15 -15.76 -7.69 13.32
N LYS A 16 -15.67 -8.75 14.12
CA LYS A 16 -15.49 -8.63 15.57
C LYS A 16 -14.00 -8.50 15.87
N PRO A 17 -13.61 -7.65 16.82
CA PRO A 17 -12.20 -7.52 17.20
C PRO A 17 -11.66 -8.82 17.81
N LYS A 18 -10.37 -9.06 17.58
CA LYS A 18 -9.58 -10.17 18.13
C LYS A 18 -8.18 -9.67 18.50
N ASP A 19 -7.41 -10.53 19.19
CA ASP A 19 -6.04 -10.21 19.57
C ASP A 19 -5.14 -9.86 18.38
N ASP A 20 -5.37 -10.53 17.24
CA ASP A 20 -4.66 -10.32 15.98
C ASP A 20 -5.38 -9.36 15.02
N TYR A 21 -6.55 -8.85 15.37
CA TYR A 21 -7.32 -7.91 14.52
C TYR A 21 -8.04 -6.88 15.40
N THR A 22 -7.41 -5.73 15.57
CA THR A 22 -7.82 -4.71 16.54
C THR A 22 -9.18 -4.10 16.24
N GLU A 23 -9.75 -3.39 17.20
CA GLU A 23 -11.05 -2.72 17.07
C GLU A 23 -11.04 -1.66 15.95
N SER A 24 -9.96 -0.90 15.81
CA SER A 24 -9.83 0.09 14.72
C SER A 24 -9.84 -0.57 13.33
N LEU A 25 -9.32 -1.78 13.18
CA LEU A 25 -9.41 -2.57 11.93
C LEU A 25 -10.80 -3.18 11.76
N SER A 26 -11.41 -3.66 12.84
CA SER A 26 -12.72 -4.31 12.83
C SER A 26 -13.86 -3.38 12.43
N ASN A 27 -13.76 -2.10 12.82
CA ASN A 27 -14.71 -1.04 12.48
C ASN A 27 -14.48 -0.49 11.06
N SER A 28 -14.35 -1.39 10.08
CA SER A 28 -14.23 -1.12 8.65
C SER A 28 -15.17 -2.03 7.85
N ILE A 29 -15.41 -1.69 6.59
CA ILE A 29 -16.28 -2.46 5.70
C ILE A 29 -15.48 -3.59 5.05
N HIS A 30 -16.03 -4.79 5.08
CA HIS A 30 -15.52 -5.99 4.46
C HIS A 30 -16.53 -6.54 3.47
N PHE A 31 -16.05 -7.26 2.46
CA PHE A 31 -16.88 -8.01 1.53
C PHE A 31 -16.52 -9.49 1.52
N ALA A 32 -17.53 -10.33 1.30
CA ALA A 32 -17.35 -11.71 0.93
C ALA A 32 -18.23 -12.01 -0.30
N TYR A 33 -17.74 -12.90 -1.13
CA TYR A 33 -18.33 -13.25 -2.41
C TYR A 33 -18.69 -14.73 -2.44
N ARG A 34 -19.79 -15.08 -3.13
CA ARG A 34 -20.06 -16.45 -3.57
C ARG A 34 -20.78 -16.49 -4.91
N ASN A 35 -20.53 -17.51 -5.69
CA ASN A 35 -21.45 -17.91 -6.76
C ASN A 35 -22.70 -18.53 -6.14
N THR A 36 -23.87 -18.31 -6.73
CA THR A 36 -25.14 -18.89 -6.23
C THR A 36 -25.16 -20.42 -6.19
N GLU A 37 -24.24 -21.06 -6.92
CA GLU A 37 -24.03 -22.51 -6.94
C GLU A 37 -23.13 -23.02 -5.78
N GLU A 38 -22.43 -22.11 -5.08
CA GLU A 38 -21.50 -22.44 -3.99
C GLU A 38 -22.21 -22.41 -2.62
N ALA A 39 -21.79 -23.28 -1.73
CA ALA A 39 -22.42 -23.41 -0.40
C ALA A 39 -22.01 -22.31 0.60
N GLY A 40 -20.90 -21.61 0.39
CA GLY A 40 -20.34 -20.65 1.34
C GLY A 40 -19.85 -19.35 0.72
N PHE A 41 -19.70 -18.32 1.55
CA PHE A 41 -19.05 -17.07 1.18
C PHE A 41 -17.55 -17.14 1.38
N THR A 42 -16.78 -16.64 0.41
CA THR A 42 -15.33 -16.45 0.50
C THR A 42 -15.02 -14.99 0.81
N PRO A 43 -14.36 -14.69 1.94
CA PRO A 43 -13.92 -13.34 2.27
C PRO A 43 -12.96 -12.79 1.22
N LEU A 44 -13.17 -11.55 0.83
CA LEU A 44 -12.28 -10.82 -0.07
C LEU A 44 -11.18 -10.09 0.70
N ASN A 45 -10.13 -9.63 -0.01
CA ASN A 45 -8.97 -8.95 0.57
C ASN A 45 -8.38 -9.71 1.79
N ARG A 46 -8.31 -11.05 1.71
CA ARG A 46 -7.83 -11.92 2.82
C ARG A 46 -8.57 -11.68 4.14
N ASN A 47 -9.82 -11.24 4.08
CA ASN A 47 -10.63 -10.83 5.24
C ASN A 47 -10.06 -9.61 5.99
N TYR A 48 -9.27 -8.77 5.32
CA TYR A 48 -8.88 -7.44 5.80
C TYR A 48 -9.92 -6.40 5.35
N GLY A 49 -10.05 -5.27 6.07
CA GLY A 49 -10.99 -4.21 5.70
C GLY A 49 -10.73 -3.66 4.29
N ILE A 50 -11.79 -3.47 3.51
CA ILE A 50 -11.72 -2.94 2.15
C ILE A 50 -11.98 -1.45 2.12
N LEU A 51 -12.90 -0.97 2.96
CA LEU A 51 -13.26 0.43 3.00
C LEU A 51 -13.25 0.94 4.45
N PHE A 52 -12.35 1.88 4.71
CA PHE A 52 -12.24 2.60 5.98
C PHE A 52 -12.82 4.00 5.82
N THR A 53 -13.53 4.51 6.83
CA THR A 53 -13.97 5.91 6.85
C THR A 53 -12.84 6.81 7.32
N LYS A 54 -12.87 8.06 6.87
CA LYS A 54 -11.92 9.08 7.30
C LYS A 54 -12.25 9.58 8.70
N GLY A 55 -11.23 9.74 9.52
CA GLY A 55 -11.29 10.52 10.76
C GLY A 55 -11.58 12.01 10.47
N THR A 56 -11.99 12.72 11.50
CA THR A 56 -12.17 14.17 11.45
C THR A 56 -10.97 14.89 12.06
N VAL A 57 -10.81 16.15 11.72
CA VAL A 57 -9.73 17.01 12.24
C VAL A 57 -10.39 18.13 13.04
N ASP A 58 -9.99 18.28 14.31
CA ASP A 58 -10.54 19.32 15.19
C ASP A 58 -9.89 20.69 14.95
N GLU A 59 -10.34 21.70 15.71
CA GLU A 59 -9.86 23.09 15.64
C GLU A 59 -8.38 23.24 16.02
N HIS A 60 -7.80 22.26 16.72
CA HIS A 60 -6.39 22.21 17.10
C HIS A 60 -5.53 21.41 16.13
N ASN A 61 -6.11 20.97 15.00
CA ASN A 61 -5.43 20.17 13.99
C ASN A 61 -5.14 18.71 14.42
N VAL A 62 -5.84 18.22 15.45
CA VAL A 62 -5.72 16.86 15.98
C VAL A 62 -6.73 15.93 15.31
N ILE A 63 -6.29 14.73 14.96
CA ILE A 63 -7.14 13.73 14.29
C ILE A 63 -8.02 13.03 15.34
N GLN A 64 -9.32 13.00 15.05
CA GLN A 64 -10.32 12.22 15.77
C GLN A 64 -10.63 10.98 14.94
N GLU A 65 -10.10 9.83 15.36
CA GLU A 65 -10.26 8.56 14.65
C GLU A 65 -11.73 8.13 14.60
N LYS A 66 -12.17 7.62 13.44
CA LYS A 66 -13.54 7.15 13.20
C LYS A 66 -13.52 5.74 12.63
N GLY A 67 -14.62 5.02 12.85
CA GLY A 67 -14.90 3.71 12.28
C GLY A 67 -16.31 3.64 11.74
N VAL A 68 -16.70 2.48 11.25
CA VAL A 68 -18.05 2.21 10.70
C VAL A 68 -18.65 0.93 11.27
N ASN A 69 -19.96 0.97 11.48
CA ASN A 69 -20.76 -0.18 11.85
C ASN A 69 -22.02 -0.28 10.99
N ASN A 70 -22.64 -1.44 10.98
CA ASN A 70 -23.91 -1.71 10.30
C ASN A 70 -23.93 -1.21 8.84
N PRO A 71 -22.99 -1.65 7.98
CA PRO A 71 -22.98 -1.28 6.57
C PRO A 71 -24.12 -1.94 5.82
N TYR A 72 -24.63 -1.24 4.81
CA TYR A 72 -25.70 -1.72 3.92
C TYR A 72 -25.38 -1.39 2.47
N LEU A 73 -25.34 -2.40 1.62
CA LEU A 73 -25.05 -2.33 0.18
C LEU A 73 -26.36 -2.37 -0.62
N PHE A 74 -26.52 -1.50 -1.63
CA PHE A 74 -27.73 -1.44 -2.45
C PHE A 74 -27.43 -1.09 -3.92
N HIS A 75 -28.38 -1.42 -4.81
CA HIS A 75 -28.33 -0.99 -6.22
C HIS A 75 -28.77 0.46 -6.36
N CYS A 76 -28.02 1.24 -7.13
CA CYS A 76 -28.39 2.57 -7.58
C CYS A 76 -29.27 2.51 -8.83
N GLU A 77 -29.99 3.61 -9.12
CA GLU A 77 -30.77 3.79 -10.34
C GLU A 77 -29.93 3.57 -11.61
N SER A 78 -28.69 4.03 -11.60
CA SER A 78 -27.74 3.95 -12.72
C SER A 78 -27.23 2.55 -13.02
N GLY A 79 -27.48 1.56 -12.15
CA GLY A 79 -26.87 0.23 -12.20
C GLY A 79 -25.54 0.13 -11.44
N SER A 80 -25.05 1.24 -10.88
CA SER A 80 -23.94 1.27 -9.93
C SER A 80 -24.39 0.84 -8.52
N PHE A 81 -23.51 0.95 -7.53
CA PHE A 81 -23.80 0.55 -6.15
C PHE A 81 -23.67 1.71 -5.18
N GLY A 82 -24.49 1.69 -4.14
CA GLY A 82 -24.39 2.57 -2.99
C GLY A 82 -24.11 1.79 -1.72
N ILE A 83 -23.37 2.40 -0.80
CA ILE A 83 -23.12 1.88 0.53
C ILE A 83 -23.50 2.95 1.54
N ILE A 84 -24.33 2.61 2.51
CA ILE A 84 -24.54 3.44 3.70
C ILE A 84 -24.04 2.70 4.94
N ALA A 85 -23.56 3.45 5.93
CA ALA A 85 -23.11 2.88 7.20
C ALA A 85 -23.26 3.89 8.35
N VAL A 86 -23.27 3.38 9.58
CA VAL A 86 -23.23 4.20 10.79
C VAL A 86 -21.78 4.53 11.13
N ARG A 87 -21.45 5.83 11.25
CA ARG A 87 -20.12 6.24 11.73
C ARG A 87 -20.06 6.10 13.24
N VAL A 88 -18.96 5.53 13.72
CA VAL A 88 -18.66 5.30 15.13
C VAL A 88 -17.29 5.88 15.50
N THR A 89 -16.99 5.98 16.80
CA THR A 89 -15.62 6.26 17.26
C THR A 89 -14.70 5.06 16.96
N LYS A 90 -13.40 5.23 17.11
CA LYS A 90 -12.42 4.15 16.96
C LYS A 90 -12.74 2.89 17.79
N ASP A 91 -13.36 3.09 18.95
CA ASP A 91 -13.73 2.02 19.89
C ASP A 91 -15.15 1.47 19.60
N GLY A 92 -15.72 1.74 18.43
CA GLY A 92 -17.05 1.24 18.04
C GLY A 92 -18.23 1.87 18.78
N LYS A 93 -18.00 2.95 19.54
CA LYS A 93 -19.06 3.65 20.31
C LYS A 93 -19.78 4.70 19.46
N GLU A 94 -20.93 5.19 19.97
CA GLU A 94 -21.67 6.28 19.35
C GLU A 94 -20.78 7.51 19.14
N ASP A 95 -20.75 8.02 17.91
CA ASP A 95 -20.02 9.22 17.55
C ASP A 95 -20.92 10.44 17.60
N ILE A 96 -20.65 11.35 18.54
CA ILE A 96 -21.48 12.55 18.76
C ILE A 96 -21.53 13.47 17.53
N GLU A 97 -20.46 13.52 16.73
CA GLU A 97 -20.40 14.35 15.53
C GLU A 97 -21.28 13.80 14.39
N SER A 98 -21.61 12.52 14.41
CA SER A 98 -22.50 11.88 13.44
C SER A 98 -23.92 11.67 13.92
N LYS A 99 -24.29 12.25 15.08
CA LYS A 99 -25.66 12.13 15.62
C LYS A 99 -26.68 12.65 14.61
N GLY A 100 -27.64 11.80 14.23
CA GLY A 100 -28.63 12.10 13.20
C GLY A 100 -28.14 12.00 11.76
N HIS A 101 -26.99 11.38 11.53
CA HIS A 101 -26.38 11.23 10.21
C HIS A 101 -25.98 9.79 9.93
N ILE A 102 -25.84 9.48 8.65
CA ILE A 102 -25.25 8.24 8.13
C ILE A 102 -24.19 8.56 7.07
N LEU A 103 -23.19 7.72 6.92
CA LEU A 103 -22.21 7.80 5.84
C LEU A 103 -22.79 7.27 4.52
N LEU A 104 -22.35 7.84 3.40
CA LEU A 104 -22.65 7.39 2.04
C LEU A 104 -21.39 7.28 1.20
N TRP A 105 -21.27 6.17 0.47
CA TRP A 105 -20.36 5.97 -0.65
C TRP A 105 -21.11 5.50 -1.88
N THR A 106 -20.55 5.79 -3.06
CA THR A 106 -20.98 5.19 -4.33
C THR A 106 -19.79 4.52 -5.00
N THR A 107 -20.06 3.52 -5.83
CA THR A 107 -19.06 2.76 -6.58
C THR A 107 -19.69 2.12 -7.80
N ASP A 108 -18.93 2.04 -8.90
CA ASP A 108 -19.41 1.40 -10.12
C ASP A 108 -19.15 -0.11 -10.11
N ASP A 109 -18.11 -0.56 -9.42
CA ASP A 109 -17.57 -1.92 -9.53
C ASP A 109 -17.15 -2.56 -8.19
N LEU A 110 -17.37 -1.88 -7.07
CA LEU A 110 -16.97 -2.30 -5.71
C LEU A 110 -15.44 -2.46 -5.52
N THR A 111 -14.65 -1.79 -6.36
CA THR A 111 -13.18 -1.77 -6.25
C THR A 111 -12.64 -0.39 -5.91
N ASP A 112 -13.31 0.67 -6.37
CA ASP A 112 -13.04 2.06 -6.03
C ASP A 112 -14.31 2.74 -5.50
N PHE A 113 -14.16 3.62 -4.50
CA PHE A 113 -15.26 4.16 -3.73
C PHE A 113 -15.20 5.68 -3.64
N GLN A 114 -16.28 6.33 -4.08
CA GLN A 114 -16.45 7.77 -3.89
C GLN A 114 -17.20 8.03 -2.58
N GLU A 115 -16.52 8.65 -1.61
CA GLU A 115 -17.13 9.07 -0.35
C GLU A 115 -17.90 10.39 -0.52
N HIS A 116 -19.20 10.39 -0.15
CA HIS A 116 -20.07 11.57 -0.14
C HIS A 116 -20.20 12.20 1.25
N GLY A 117 -19.60 11.57 2.27
CA GLY A 117 -19.63 12.02 3.65
C GLY A 117 -20.94 11.71 4.38
N LEU A 118 -21.29 12.54 5.34
CA LEU A 118 -22.45 12.36 6.21
C LEU A 118 -23.71 12.95 5.61
N ILE A 119 -24.78 12.13 5.52
CA ILE A 119 -26.14 12.57 5.17
C ILE A 119 -26.89 12.90 6.45
N ASN A 120 -27.44 14.11 6.56
CA ASN A 120 -28.28 14.52 7.68
C ASN A 120 -29.71 14.01 7.52
N LEU A 121 -30.15 13.13 8.41
CA LEU A 121 -31.50 12.53 8.40
C LEU A 121 -32.57 13.42 9.04
N GLY A 122 -32.22 14.63 9.48
CA GLY A 122 -33.19 15.61 10.00
C GLY A 122 -33.67 15.36 11.42
N LYS A 123 -33.00 14.50 12.21
CA LYS A 123 -33.37 14.20 13.60
C LYS A 123 -32.14 14.08 14.50
N ASN A 124 -32.16 14.69 15.66
CA ASN A 124 -31.07 14.63 16.63
C ASN A 124 -31.12 13.32 17.48
N ALA A 125 -30.91 12.18 16.85
CA ALA A 125 -30.87 10.86 17.48
C ALA A 125 -29.69 10.04 16.93
N PHE A 126 -29.08 9.16 17.74
CA PHE A 126 -28.07 8.25 17.24
C PHE A 126 -28.69 7.19 16.35
N VAL A 127 -28.11 6.96 15.18
CA VAL A 127 -28.55 5.93 14.24
C VAL A 127 -27.93 4.60 14.65
N LYS A 128 -28.77 3.57 14.79
CA LYS A 128 -28.33 2.20 15.11
C LYS A 128 -28.17 1.35 13.86
N LYS A 129 -29.15 1.39 12.97
CA LYS A 129 -29.17 0.64 11.69
C LYS A 129 -29.83 1.49 10.62
N ALA A 130 -29.37 1.32 9.38
CA ALA A 130 -29.99 1.94 8.22
C ALA A 130 -29.98 0.97 7.02
N ALA A 131 -30.96 1.11 6.14
CA ALA A 131 -31.07 0.42 4.85
C ALA A 131 -31.51 1.41 3.78
N CYS A 132 -31.03 1.23 2.55
CA CYS A 132 -31.38 2.08 1.42
C CYS A 132 -31.78 1.22 0.22
N GLU A 133 -32.80 1.68 -0.53
CA GLU A 133 -33.21 1.07 -1.79
C GLU A 133 -33.69 2.15 -2.75
N TYR A 134 -33.52 1.93 -4.06
CA TYR A 134 -34.13 2.78 -5.07
C TYR A 134 -35.53 2.27 -5.41
N SER A 135 -36.52 3.14 -5.30
CA SER A 135 -37.91 2.85 -5.66
C SER A 135 -38.24 3.36 -7.06
N HIS A 136 -38.38 2.48 -8.03
CA HIS A 136 -38.78 2.84 -9.39
C HIS A 136 -40.21 3.46 -9.43
N GLU A 137 -41.07 3.10 -8.49
CA GLU A 137 -42.42 3.66 -8.41
C GLU A 137 -42.42 5.14 -8.00
N LEU A 138 -41.57 5.48 -7.01
CA LEU A 138 -41.46 6.85 -6.49
C LEU A 138 -40.37 7.66 -7.21
N ASN A 139 -39.55 7.01 -8.02
CA ASN A 139 -38.35 7.61 -8.64
C ASN A 139 -37.44 8.30 -7.61
N LYS A 140 -37.22 7.63 -6.47
CA LYS A 140 -36.44 8.14 -5.31
C LYS A 140 -35.75 7.01 -4.57
N TYR A 141 -34.69 7.35 -3.86
CA TYR A 141 -34.11 6.49 -2.85
C TYR A 141 -34.94 6.56 -1.57
N ILE A 142 -35.14 5.41 -0.95
CA ILE A 142 -35.85 5.27 0.33
C ILE A 142 -34.82 4.83 1.36
N ILE A 143 -34.55 5.69 2.36
CA ILE A 143 -33.68 5.40 3.48
C ILE A 143 -34.58 5.06 4.67
N ARG A 144 -34.52 3.81 5.14
CA ARG A 144 -35.14 3.34 6.37
C ARG A 144 -34.11 3.23 7.45
N TRP A 145 -34.38 3.73 8.65
CA TRP A 145 -33.40 3.67 9.73
C TRP A 145 -34.06 3.54 11.10
N GLN A 146 -33.30 3.03 12.06
CA GLN A 146 -33.69 2.88 13.45
C GLN A 146 -32.72 3.67 14.33
N ASP A 147 -33.23 4.40 15.31
CA ASP A 147 -32.41 5.06 16.33
C ASP A 147 -32.01 4.08 17.46
N SER A 148 -31.13 4.56 18.37
CA SER A 148 -30.67 3.77 19.52
C SER A 148 -31.80 3.47 20.52
N ASP A 149 -32.91 4.23 20.50
CA ASP A 149 -34.10 4.00 21.35
C ASP A 149 -35.07 2.99 20.73
N GLY A 150 -34.79 2.51 19.51
CA GLY A 150 -35.62 1.53 18.80
C GLY A 150 -36.73 2.14 17.93
N ASN A 151 -36.83 3.47 17.83
CA ASN A 151 -37.81 4.11 16.95
C ASN A 151 -37.37 4.00 15.49
N CYS A 152 -38.32 3.77 14.61
CA CYS A 152 -38.10 3.59 13.18
C CYS A 152 -38.53 4.81 12.38
N TYR A 153 -37.75 5.17 11.37
CA TYR A 153 -37.99 6.33 10.51
C TYR A 153 -37.78 5.99 9.04
N ARG A 154 -38.32 6.83 8.18
CA ARG A 154 -38.16 6.80 6.72
C ARG A 154 -37.86 8.20 6.22
N ASN A 155 -36.82 8.32 5.38
CA ASN A 155 -36.59 9.50 4.54
C ASN A 155 -36.66 9.08 3.07
N THR A 156 -36.87 10.04 2.18
CA THR A 156 -36.72 9.89 0.73
C THR A 156 -35.65 10.85 0.23
N LEU A 157 -34.90 10.44 -0.78
CA LEU A 157 -33.80 11.22 -1.37
C LEU A 157 -33.91 11.16 -2.89
N ASP A 158 -33.89 12.31 -3.57
CA ASP A 158 -34.04 12.37 -5.02
C ASP A 158 -32.81 11.88 -5.78
N SER A 159 -31.60 12.17 -5.25
CA SER A 159 -30.35 11.83 -5.88
C SER A 159 -29.24 11.64 -4.83
N LEU A 160 -28.39 10.62 -5.00
CA LEU A 160 -27.22 10.39 -4.13
C LEU A 160 -26.15 11.49 -4.32
N ALA A 161 -26.10 12.13 -5.49
CA ALA A 161 -25.19 13.25 -5.75
C ALA A 161 -25.64 14.57 -5.08
N ASN A 162 -26.94 14.68 -4.71
CA ASN A 162 -27.48 15.86 -4.03
C ASN A 162 -28.18 15.43 -2.74
N THR A 163 -27.41 15.19 -1.71
CA THR A 163 -27.90 14.75 -0.39
C THR A 163 -28.76 15.81 0.32
N ALA A 164 -28.71 17.07 -0.11
CA ALA A 164 -29.56 18.15 0.42
C ALA A 164 -31.05 17.98 0.02
N SER A 165 -31.37 17.14 -0.98
CA SER A 165 -32.75 16.85 -1.40
C SER A 165 -33.48 15.85 -0.50
N ILE A 166 -32.87 15.43 0.62
CA ILE A 166 -33.45 14.49 1.58
C ILE A 166 -34.70 15.07 2.24
N SER A 167 -35.77 14.26 2.32
CA SER A 167 -37.00 14.65 3.01
C SER A 167 -36.82 14.73 4.54
N LEU A 168 -37.73 15.37 5.24
CA LEU A 168 -37.83 15.23 6.69
C LEU A 168 -38.14 13.76 7.06
N PRO A 169 -37.70 13.30 8.26
CA PRO A 169 -37.95 11.95 8.70
C PRO A 169 -39.41 11.72 9.04
N GLU A 170 -40.01 10.70 8.46
CA GLU A 170 -41.32 10.23 8.80
C GLU A 170 -41.22 9.06 9.76
N GLN A 171 -41.82 9.17 10.95
CA GLN A 171 -41.84 8.07 11.92
C GLN A 171 -42.73 6.94 11.41
N LYS A 172 -42.25 5.71 11.48
CA LYS A 172 -42.93 4.49 11.04
C LYS A 172 -43.13 3.53 12.20
N GLY A 173 -44.02 2.58 12.06
CA GLY A 173 -44.10 1.43 12.96
C GLY A 173 -42.83 0.57 12.90
N ALA A 174 -42.74 -0.45 13.75
CA ALA A 174 -41.61 -1.35 13.80
C ALA A 174 -41.22 -1.84 12.39
N GLN A 175 -39.94 -1.68 12.04
CA GLN A 175 -39.35 -2.16 10.78
C GLN A 175 -38.41 -3.32 11.09
N THR A 176 -38.45 -4.34 10.25
CA THR A 176 -37.53 -5.47 10.36
C THR A 176 -36.29 -5.18 9.52
N PHE A 177 -35.14 -5.16 10.15
CA PHE A 177 -33.84 -5.21 9.49
C PHE A 177 -33.37 -6.65 9.54
N GLU A 178 -33.54 -7.38 8.43
CA GLU A 178 -33.15 -8.78 8.36
C GLU A 178 -31.62 -8.90 8.41
N GLU A 179 -31.12 -9.71 9.34
CA GLU A 179 -29.71 -10.07 9.39
C GLU A 179 -29.54 -11.40 8.63
N PRO A 180 -28.67 -11.44 7.60
CA PRO A 180 -28.48 -12.67 6.84
C PRO A 180 -27.81 -13.73 7.70
N ARG A 181 -28.29 -14.97 7.58
CA ARG A 181 -27.66 -16.14 8.22
C ARG A 181 -26.52 -16.63 7.34
N VAL A 182 -25.29 -16.48 7.80
CA VAL A 182 -24.08 -16.89 7.09
C VAL A 182 -23.20 -17.75 7.96
N SER A 183 -22.37 -18.58 7.32
CA SER A 183 -21.44 -19.50 8.02
C SER A 183 -20.12 -18.84 8.44
N LEU A 184 -19.83 -17.62 7.97
CA LEU A 184 -18.61 -16.89 8.35
C LEU A 184 -18.61 -16.59 9.85
N GLN A 185 -17.47 -16.87 10.48
CA GLN A 185 -17.28 -16.65 11.92
C GLN A 185 -16.73 -15.24 12.19
N ASP A 186 -16.99 -14.73 13.40
CA ASP A 186 -16.44 -13.48 13.93
C ASP A 186 -16.75 -12.26 13.08
N ILE A 187 -17.94 -12.23 12.49
CA ILE A 187 -18.46 -11.08 11.73
C ILE A 187 -19.72 -10.51 12.35
N VAL A 188 -20.03 -9.27 11.98
CA VAL A 188 -21.33 -8.63 12.15
C VAL A 188 -21.87 -8.38 10.75
N PRO A 189 -22.82 -9.19 10.26
CA PRO A 189 -23.31 -9.08 8.91
C PRO A 189 -24.14 -7.80 8.72
N GLY A 190 -23.96 -7.15 7.58
CA GLY A 190 -24.85 -6.11 7.07
C GLY A 190 -25.98 -6.75 6.26
N ASN A 191 -25.84 -6.80 4.93
CA ASN A 191 -26.79 -7.48 4.06
C ASN A 191 -26.09 -8.26 2.93
N ILE A 192 -26.89 -9.05 2.21
CA ILE A 192 -26.49 -9.72 0.97
C ILE A 192 -27.13 -9.00 -0.20
N LEU A 193 -26.35 -8.71 -1.24
CA LEU A 193 -26.84 -8.15 -2.50
C LEU A 193 -26.55 -9.13 -3.63
N GLN A 194 -27.59 -9.40 -4.47
CA GLN A 194 -27.41 -10.15 -5.71
C GLN A 194 -26.85 -9.24 -6.80
N VAL A 195 -25.86 -9.70 -7.52
CA VAL A 195 -25.20 -8.98 -8.62
C VAL A 195 -25.04 -9.91 -9.82
N ASP A 196 -24.87 -9.33 -11.01
CA ASP A 196 -24.51 -10.11 -12.18
C ASP A 196 -23.18 -10.83 -11.98
N LYS A 197 -23.06 -12.04 -12.50
CA LYS A 197 -21.85 -12.86 -12.37
C LYS A 197 -20.59 -12.11 -12.81
N SER A 198 -20.68 -11.29 -13.86
CA SER A 198 -19.56 -10.48 -14.34
C SER A 198 -19.00 -9.51 -13.30
N ILE A 199 -19.88 -8.91 -12.48
CA ILE A 199 -19.45 -8.04 -11.36
C ILE A 199 -18.77 -8.87 -10.29
N GLY A 200 -19.35 -10.01 -9.93
CA GLY A 200 -18.74 -10.93 -8.97
C GLY A 200 -17.37 -11.43 -9.41
N ASP A 201 -17.20 -11.76 -10.68
CA ASP A 201 -15.93 -12.21 -11.26
C ASP A 201 -14.86 -11.09 -11.21
N VAL A 202 -15.23 -9.84 -11.54
CA VAL A 202 -14.34 -8.67 -11.44
C VAL A 202 -13.91 -8.45 -9.99
N LEU A 203 -14.87 -8.47 -9.07
CA LEU A 203 -14.63 -8.26 -7.64
C LEU A 203 -13.72 -9.34 -7.06
N SER A 204 -14.00 -10.61 -7.38
CA SER A 204 -13.17 -11.74 -6.96
C SER A 204 -11.76 -11.64 -7.53
N SER A 205 -11.61 -11.30 -8.81
CA SER A 205 -10.29 -11.14 -9.43
C SER A 205 -9.48 -9.98 -8.83
N TYR A 206 -10.13 -8.89 -8.45
CA TYR A 206 -9.44 -7.71 -7.91
C TYR A 206 -8.97 -7.90 -6.46
N TRP A 207 -9.82 -8.50 -5.61
CA TRP A 207 -9.56 -8.65 -4.18
C TRP A 207 -9.00 -10.02 -3.76
N SER A 208 -8.93 -10.99 -4.68
CA SER A 208 -8.33 -12.29 -4.40
C SER A 208 -6.83 -12.27 -4.61
N PRO A 209 -6.09 -13.09 -3.87
CA PRO A 209 -4.66 -13.27 -4.09
C PRO A 209 -4.36 -13.68 -5.54
N LEU A 210 -3.29 -13.14 -6.07
CA LEU A 210 -2.78 -13.51 -7.38
C LEU A 210 -1.95 -14.80 -7.28
N TYR A 211 -2.09 -15.72 -8.25
CA TYR A 211 -1.34 -16.98 -8.29
C TYR A 211 -0.68 -17.19 -9.65
N ASN A 212 0.54 -17.74 -9.65
CA ASN A 212 1.14 -18.32 -10.84
C ASN A 212 0.42 -19.66 -11.16
N ILE A 213 -0.29 -19.71 -12.29
CA ILE A 213 -1.15 -20.84 -12.69
C ILE A 213 -0.54 -21.71 -13.79
N GLU A 214 0.45 -21.19 -14.53
CA GLU A 214 1.08 -21.88 -15.64
C GLU A 214 2.48 -21.31 -15.90
N VAL A 215 3.36 -22.15 -16.43
CA VAL A 215 4.67 -21.74 -16.96
C VAL A 215 4.82 -22.32 -18.36
N ARG A 216 5.09 -21.47 -19.33
CA ARG A 216 5.23 -21.82 -20.74
C ARG A 216 6.64 -21.60 -21.24
N VAL A 217 7.12 -22.48 -22.10
CA VAL A 217 8.29 -22.29 -22.95
C VAL A 217 7.88 -22.53 -24.39
N PRO A 218 8.59 -22.00 -25.39
CA PRO A 218 8.31 -22.37 -26.78
C PRO A 218 8.41 -23.89 -27.00
N ASP A 219 7.46 -24.49 -27.67
CA ASP A 219 7.45 -25.94 -27.94
C ASP A 219 8.67 -26.39 -28.77
N ARG A 220 9.12 -25.52 -29.69
CA ARG A 220 10.22 -25.78 -30.61
C ARG A 220 11.03 -24.52 -30.88
N ILE A 221 12.37 -24.64 -30.84
CA ILE A 221 13.30 -23.51 -31.01
C ILE A 221 14.42 -23.91 -31.95
N MET A 222 14.77 -23.06 -32.93
CA MET A 222 15.95 -23.22 -33.77
C MET A 222 17.13 -22.49 -33.15
N LEU A 223 18.19 -23.21 -32.83
CA LEU A 223 19.36 -22.66 -32.11
C LEU A 223 20.66 -23.17 -32.75
N SER A 224 21.69 -22.30 -32.72
CA SER A 224 23.03 -22.63 -33.24
C SER A 224 24.08 -22.71 -32.13
N SER A 225 23.74 -22.42 -30.86
CA SER A 225 24.70 -22.44 -29.76
C SER A 225 24.03 -22.58 -28.41
N ARG A 226 24.81 -23.04 -27.41
CA ARG A 226 24.40 -23.11 -26.01
C ARG A 226 23.98 -21.73 -25.47
N LYS A 227 24.71 -20.66 -25.81
CA LYS A 227 24.42 -19.29 -25.37
C LYS A 227 23.01 -18.83 -25.82
N HIS A 228 22.57 -19.24 -27.00
CA HIS A 228 21.22 -18.94 -27.46
C HIS A 228 20.16 -19.72 -26.67
N LEU A 229 20.41 -20.94 -26.25
CA LEU A 229 19.52 -21.72 -25.39
C LEU A 229 19.40 -21.08 -23.99
N GLU A 230 20.53 -20.67 -23.41
CA GLU A 230 20.56 -19.99 -22.10
C GLU A 230 19.79 -18.67 -22.07
N ALA A 231 19.62 -18.02 -23.23
CA ALA A 231 18.83 -16.80 -23.37
C ALA A 231 17.31 -17.05 -23.48
N VAL A 232 16.89 -18.32 -23.68
CA VAL A 232 15.47 -18.67 -23.77
C VAL A 232 14.84 -18.64 -22.39
N LYS A 233 13.84 -17.77 -22.22
CA LYS A 233 13.08 -17.61 -20.99
C LYS A 233 11.79 -18.41 -21.02
N ALA A 234 11.27 -18.74 -19.85
CA ALA A 234 9.91 -19.20 -19.65
C ALA A 234 8.98 -18.01 -19.39
N THR A 235 7.74 -18.12 -19.83
CA THR A 235 6.69 -17.15 -19.51
C THR A 235 5.80 -17.72 -18.42
N ALA A 236 5.88 -17.16 -17.21
CA ALA A 236 4.95 -17.45 -16.11
C ALA A 236 3.62 -16.72 -16.38
N VAL A 237 2.50 -17.44 -16.29
CA VAL A 237 1.14 -16.92 -16.46
C VAL A 237 0.44 -16.89 -15.11
N TYR A 238 -0.29 -15.83 -14.83
CA TYR A 238 -0.96 -15.60 -13.55
C TYR A 238 -2.47 -15.67 -13.67
N SER A 239 -3.16 -15.81 -12.53
CA SER A 239 -4.61 -15.99 -12.46
C SER A 239 -5.42 -14.84 -13.06
N ASP A 240 -4.87 -13.64 -13.16
CA ASP A 240 -5.48 -12.47 -13.83
C ASP A 240 -5.13 -12.42 -15.36
N GLY A 241 -4.35 -13.38 -15.84
CA GLY A 241 -3.86 -13.47 -17.22
C GLY A 241 -2.65 -12.56 -17.52
N SER A 242 -2.06 -11.91 -16.52
CA SER A 242 -0.76 -11.23 -16.66
C SER A 242 0.36 -12.25 -16.84
N THR A 243 1.50 -11.80 -17.36
CA THR A 243 2.65 -12.67 -17.65
C THR A 243 3.96 -12.01 -17.23
N VAL A 244 4.93 -12.85 -16.82
CA VAL A 244 6.30 -12.41 -16.48
C VAL A 244 7.30 -13.40 -17.05
N ASP A 245 8.37 -12.89 -17.66
CA ASP A 245 9.47 -13.72 -18.13
C ASP A 245 10.35 -14.16 -16.96
N LYS A 246 10.66 -15.46 -16.93
CA LYS A 246 11.51 -16.09 -15.90
C LYS A 246 12.72 -16.75 -16.56
N ARG A 247 13.87 -16.69 -15.93
CA ARG A 247 15.07 -17.40 -16.37
C ARG A 247 14.87 -18.91 -16.26
N VAL A 248 15.44 -19.68 -17.21
CA VAL A 248 15.45 -21.14 -17.18
C VAL A 248 16.90 -21.63 -17.13
N VAL A 249 17.17 -22.55 -16.24
CA VAL A 249 18.43 -23.33 -16.26
C VAL A 249 18.17 -24.58 -17.11
N TRP A 250 18.70 -24.58 -18.31
CA TRP A 250 18.52 -25.67 -19.28
C TRP A 250 19.57 -26.77 -19.04
N ASN A 251 19.17 -28.03 -19.10
CA ASN A 251 20.07 -29.16 -19.06
C ASN A 251 20.73 -29.37 -20.45
N SER A 252 21.67 -28.50 -20.77
CA SER A 252 22.29 -28.40 -22.10
C SER A 252 23.52 -29.30 -22.28
N GLU A 253 23.91 -30.08 -21.27
CA GLU A 253 25.14 -30.92 -21.31
C GLU A 253 24.99 -32.08 -22.28
N GLU A 254 23.76 -32.54 -22.52
CA GLU A 254 23.46 -33.67 -23.43
C GLU A 254 23.39 -33.27 -24.91
N ILE A 255 23.61 -31.98 -25.22
CA ILE A 255 23.45 -31.45 -26.60
C ILE A 255 24.81 -31.14 -27.19
N ASP A 256 25.09 -31.76 -28.33
CA ASP A 256 26.20 -31.36 -29.17
C ASP A 256 25.73 -30.37 -30.25
N PHE A 257 26.00 -29.10 -30.02
CA PHE A 257 25.64 -28.01 -30.96
C PHE A 257 26.44 -28.04 -32.27
N ALA A 258 27.43 -28.93 -32.41
CA ALA A 258 28.14 -29.15 -33.65
C ALA A 258 27.41 -30.17 -34.54
N ILE A 259 26.45 -30.92 -34.01
CA ILE A 259 25.71 -31.95 -34.77
C ILE A 259 24.28 -31.44 -35.04
N PRO A 260 23.93 -31.13 -36.29
CA PRO A 260 22.55 -30.78 -36.63
C PRO A 260 21.57 -31.91 -36.28
N GLY A 261 20.43 -31.55 -35.68
CA GLY A 261 19.43 -32.52 -35.23
C GLY A 261 18.38 -31.94 -34.33
N SER A 262 17.37 -32.76 -33.99
CA SER A 262 16.34 -32.42 -33.00
C SER A 262 16.64 -33.06 -31.65
N TYR A 263 16.61 -32.26 -30.59
CA TYR A 263 16.89 -32.68 -29.24
C TYR A 263 15.77 -32.21 -28.30
N THR A 264 15.25 -33.06 -27.44
CA THR A 264 14.36 -32.67 -26.36
C THR A 264 15.19 -32.23 -25.15
N VAL A 265 15.06 -30.98 -24.73
CA VAL A 265 15.81 -30.41 -23.61
C VAL A 265 14.89 -30.12 -22.48
N LYS A 266 15.26 -30.59 -21.29
CA LYS A 266 14.61 -30.25 -20.02
C LYS A 266 15.28 -29.03 -19.42
N GLY A 267 14.49 -28.23 -18.70
CA GLY A 267 14.96 -27.09 -17.97
C GLY A 267 14.17 -26.91 -16.67
N ARG A 268 14.71 -26.10 -15.80
CA ARG A 268 14.04 -25.70 -14.58
C ARG A 268 14.01 -24.18 -14.49
N VAL A 269 12.83 -23.62 -14.27
CA VAL A 269 12.70 -22.19 -14.01
C VAL A 269 13.45 -21.86 -12.73
N ALA A 270 14.40 -20.94 -12.83
CA ALA A 270 15.24 -20.50 -11.74
C ALA A 270 14.80 -19.14 -11.26
N GLN A 271 14.62 -19.01 -9.97
CA GLN A 271 14.27 -17.77 -9.31
C GLN A 271 14.97 -17.71 -7.97
N GLU A 272 15.70 -16.62 -7.74
CA GLU A 272 16.33 -16.37 -6.45
C GLU A 272 15.24 -16.15 -5.39
N ILE A 273 15.41 -16.80 -4.24
CA ILE A 273 14.55 -16.67 -3.08
C ILE A 273 15.30 -15.85 -2.02
N TYR A 274 14.60 -14.92 -1.41
CA TYR A 274 15.14 -14.03 -0.38
C TYR A 274 14.41 -14.30 0.94
N PRO A 275 14.90 -15.26 1.76
CA PRO A 275 14.22 -15.68 2.98
C PRO A 275 14.22 -14.54 4.02
N PHE A 276 13.07 -14.31 4.63
CA PHE A 276 12.95 -13.37 5.74
C PHE A 276 13.47 -13.98 7.06
N PRO A 277 14.24 -13.24 7.90
CA PRO A 277 14.74 -11.88 7.67
C PRO A 277 16.06 -11.86 6.89
N LEU A 278 16.22 -10.88 6.01
CA LEU A 278 17.48 -10.63 5.32
C LEU A 278 18.51 -10.00 6.27
N ALA A 279 18.09 -8.99 7.04
CA ALA A 279 18.93 -8.32 8.02
C ALA A 279 18.13 -7.97 9.27
N LYS A 280 18.52 -8.49 10.43
CA LYS A 280 17.88 -8.22 11.72
C LYS A 280 18.41 -6.92 12.32
N GLY A 281 17.50 -6.05 12.80
CA GLY A 281 17.85 -4.74 13.36
C GLY A 281 18.25 -3.72 12.29
N TYR A 282 17.73 -3.86 11.07
CA TYR A 282 17.89 -2.92 9.96
C TYR A 282 16.51 -2.57 9.41
N ALA A 283 16.12 -1.32 9.58
CA ALA A 283 14.86 -0.77 9.14
C ALA A 283 15.03 0.15 7.93
N ASP A 284 13.91 0.52 7.28
CA ASP A 284 13.88 1.51 6.21
C ASP A 284 14.88 1.18 5.08
N PRO A 285 14.89 -0.09 4.58
CA PRO A 285 15.97 -0.59 3.74
C PRO A 285 15.86 -0.06 2.30
N VAL A 286 17.01 0.35 1.74
CA VAL A 286 17.15 0.79 0.35
C VAL A 286 18.32 0.07 -0.32
N ILE A 287 18.11 -0.37 -1.57
CA ILE A 287 19.17 -0.87 -2.44
C ILE A 287 19.32 0.05 -3.65
N LEU A 288 20.56 0.44 -3.93
CA LEU A 288 20.97 1.09 -5.18
C LEU A 288 21.69 0.07 -6.06
N THR A 289 21.35 0.00 -7.34
CA THR A 289 22.12 -0.70 -8.38
C THR A 289 22.99 0.32 -9.13
N HIS A 290 24.30 0.14 -9.11
CA HIS A 290 25.24 1.05 -9.77
C HIS A 290 26.54 0.31 -10.17
N ASP A 291 27.01 0.54 -11.38
CA ASP A 291 28.28 0.02 -11.93
C ASP A 291 28.48 -1.50 -11.74
N GLY A 292 27.42 -2.28 -11.95
CA GLY A 292 27.45 -3.75 -11.84
C GLY A 292 27.40 -4.26 -10.41
N LYS A 293 27.20 -3.40 -9.42
CA LYS A 293 27.14 -3.72 -7.99
C LYS A 293 25.82 -3.31 -7.35
N TYR A 294 25.57 -3.88 -6.17
CA TYR A 294 24.47 -3.52 -5.29
C TYR A 294 25.02 -2.82 -4.05
N TYR A 295 24.39 -1.71 -3.67
CA TYR A 295 24.67 -0.96 -2.46
C TYR A 295 23.44 -0.98 -1.56
N TYR A 296 23.62 -1.35 -0.30
CA TYR A 296 22.53 -1.41 0.69
C TYR A 296 22.75 -0.37 1.78
N ILE A 297 21.68 0.36 2.11
CA ILE A 297 21.65 1.36 3.17
C ILE A 297 20.35 1.21 3.97
N ALA A 298 20.36 1.47 5.27
CA ALA A 298 19.21 1.33 6.16
C ALA A 298 19.40 2.09 7.46
N THR A 299 18.34 2.33 8.19
CA THR A 299 18.39 2.68 9.63
C THR A 299 18.96 1.49 10.40
N ASN A 300 20.00 1.71 11.23
CA ASN A 300 20.70 0.64 11.93
C ASN A 300 20.34 0.61 13.42
N ASP A 301 19.24 -0.09 13.76
CA ASP A 301 18.80 -0.27 15.15
C ASP A 301 19.85 -0.99 16.01
N ASN A 302 20.74 -1.78 15.40
CA ASN A 302 21.83 -2.45 16.14
C ASN A 302 22.93 -1.48 16.60
N LYS A 303 22.88 -0.23 16.15
CA LYS A 303 23.80 0.87 16.51
C LYS A 303 23.07 2.03 17.18
N ASP A 304 21.90 1.76 17.79
CA ASP A 304 21.06 2.78 18.42
C ASP A 304 20.72 3.93 17.47
N ASP A 305 20.55 3.62 16.17
CA ASP A 305 20.27 4.57 15.09
C ASP A 305 21.35 5.66 14.90
N ILE A 306 22.59 5.34 15.24
CA ILE A 306 23.74 6.26 15.13
C ILE A 306 24.60 5.91 13.93
N GLY A 307 24.81 6.90 13.07
CA GLY A 307 25.61 6.80 11.86
C GLY A 307 24.89 6.20 10.66
N ILE A 308 25.40 6.49 9.47
CA ILE A 308 24.94 5.92 8.20
C ILE A 308 26.00 4.95 7.69
N TYR A 309 25.56 3.71 7.42
CA TYR A 309 26.41 2.60 6.99
C TYR A 309 25.99 2.11 5.62
N VAL A 310 26.96 1.77 4.77
CA VAL A 310 26.73 1.21 3.43
C VAL A 310 27.43 -0.13 3.29
N ARG A 311 26.71 -1.09 2.70
CA ARG A 311 27.28 -2.37 2.21
C ARG A 311 27.40 -2.33 0.70
N GLU A 312 28.38 -3.02 0.15
CA GLU A 312 28.57 -3.24 -1.28
C GLU A 312 28.77 -4.72 -1.56
N ALA A 313 28.17 -5.24 -2.62
CA ALA A 313 28.39 -6.59 -3.10
C ALA A 313 28.10 -6.72 -4.60
N ASP A 314 28.60 -7.81 -5.21
CA ASP A 314 28.34 -8.13 -6.62
C ASP A 314 26.95 -8.77 -6.80
N THR A 315 26.40 -9.39 -5.75
CA THR A 315 25.08 -10.01 -5.73
C THR A 315 24.26 -9.57 -4.51
N ILE A 316 22.94 -9.64 -4.63
CA ILE A 316 22.04 -9.32 -3.51
C ILE A 316 22.27 -10.27 -2.34
N GLN A 317 22.52 -11.56 -2.59
CA GLN A 317 22.76 -12.56 -1.55
C GLN A 317 24.00 -12.22 -0.71
N GLU A 318 25.07 -11.71 -1.34
CA GLU A 318 26.29 -11.33 -0.66
C GLU A 318 26.12 -10.11 0.24
N LEU A 319 25.18 -9.18 -0.07
CA LEU A 319 24.87 -8.05 0.81
C LEU A 319 24.41 -8.51 2.21
N PHE A 320 23.78 -9.69 2.28
CA PHE A 320 23.19 -10.22 3.49
C PHE A 320 23.86 -11.50 3.99
N ALA A 321 24.96 -11.94 3.33
CA ALA A 321 25.71 -13.12 3.73
C ALA A 321 26.40 -12.94 5.09
N PRO A 322 26.57 -14.00 5.88
CA PRO A 322 27.37 -13.90 7.11
C PRO A 322 28.77 -13.34 6.85
N GLY A 323 29.16 -12.35 7.64
CA GLY A 323 30.46 -11.69 7.49
C GLY A 323 30.49 -10.53 6.49
N PHE A 324 29.33 -10.02 6.09
CA PHE A 324 29.23 -8.78 5.31
C PHE A 324 30.07 -7.65 5.94
N LYS A 325 30.55 -6.74 5.12
CA LYS A 325 31.28 -5.55 5.56
C LYS A 325 30.40 -4.32 5.42
N GLU A 326 30.44 -3.46 6.41
CA GLU A 326 29.79 -2.15 6.39
C GLU A 326 30.84 -1.05 6.48
N SER A 327 30.70 -0.04 5.64
CA SER A 327 31.49 1.19 5.70
C SER A 327 30.63 2.29 6.31
N ILE A 328 31.11 2.93 7.38
CA ILE A 328 30.46 4.13 7.92
C ILE A 328 30.80 5.30 7.00
N ILE A 329 29.77 5.98 6.51
CA ILE A 329 29.93 7.12 5.59
C ILE A 329 29.52 8.45 6.24
N LEU A 330 28.74 8.40 7.31
CA LEU A 330 28.44 9.54 8.17
C LEU A 330 28.40 9.07 9.62
N ASP A 331 29.16 9.69 10.51
CA ASP A 331 29.19 9.43 11.95
C ASP A 331 28.70 10.67 12.72
N VAL A 332 28.60 10.56 14.03
CA VAL A 332 28.29 11.68 14.94
C VAL A 332 29.23 12.85 14.65
N GLN A 333 28.66 14.03 14.49
CA GLN A 333 29.35 15.30 14.31
C GLN A 333 28.71 16.36 15.20
N GLU A 334 29.07 16.35 16.49
CA GLU A 334 28.44 17.19 17.52
C GLU A 334 28.52 18.69 17.21
N GLU A 335 29.62 19.14 16.60
CA GLU A 335 29.82 20.56 16.23
C GLU A 335 28.86 21.00 15.13
N GLN A 336 28.44 20.07 14.27
CA GLN A 336 27.46 20.31 13.20
C GLN A 336 26.02 19.99 13.64
N GLY A 337 25.84 19.46 14.84
CA GLY A 337 24.54 19.11 15.40
C GLY A 337 24.00 17.75 14.96
N PHE A 338 24.83 16.85 14.39
CA PHE A 338 24.44 15.49 14.02
C PHE A 338 24.78 14.55 15.18
N VAL A 339 23.80 14.19 15.99
CA VAL A 339 24.04 13.53 17.28
C VAL A 339 23.34 12.17 17.38
N GLN A 340 22.12 12.05 16.84
CA GLN A 340 21.29 10.85 16.97
C GLN A 340 20.23 10.79 15.88
N THR A 341 19.48 9.68 15.80
CA THR A 341 18.38 9.46 14.86
C THR A 341 18.82 9.66 13.41
N PHE A 342 19.85 8.91 12.99
CA PHE A 342 20.27 8.83 11.59
C PHE A 342 19.31 7.89 10.86
N TRP A 343 18.12 8.40 10.53
CA TRP A 343 17.00 7.60 10.08
C TRP A 343 16.76 7.67 8.59
N ALA A 344 16.19 6.58 8.06
CA ALA A 344 15.66 6.43 6.72
C ALA A 344 16.56 7.00 5.62
N PRO A 345 17.84 6.56 5.52
CA PRO A 345 18.71 7.03 4.45
C PRO A 345 18.30 6.40 3.12
N GLU A 346 18.16 7.23 2.08
CA GLU A 346 17.78 6.82 0.74
C GLU A 346 18.78 7.30 -0.31
N PHE A 347 19.21 6.41 -1.22
CA PHE A 347 19.97 6.79 -2.39
C PHE A 347 19.07 7.35 -3.49
N HIS A 348 19.42 8.53 -4.02
CA HIS A 348 18.74 9.12 -5.16
C HIS A 348 19.69 9.76 -6.16
N TRP A 349 19.48 9.48 -7.45
CA TRP A 349 20.07 10.27 -8.52
C TRP A 349 19.21 11.53 -8.72
N ILE A 350 19.81 12.70 -8.49
CA ILE A 350 19.19 14.00 -8.72
C ILE A 350 20.03 14.73 -9.78
N GLY A 351 19.49 14.88 -10.98
CA GLY A 351 20.30 15.23 -12.14
C GLY A 351 21.34 14.15 -12.42
N ASP A 352 22.59 14.55 -12.53
CA ASP A 352 23.74 13.65 -12.79
C ASP A 352 24.50 13.25 -11.51
N ASP A 353 24.07 13.71 -10.34
CA ASP A 353 24.77 13.50 -9.07
C ASP A 353 24.00 12.51 -8.17
N LEU A 354 24.76 11.67 -7.45
CA LEU A 354 24.22 10.76 -6.44
C LEU A 354 24.11 11.46 -5.09
N TYR A 355 22.93 11.38 -4.48
CA TYR A 355 22.65 11.91 -3.15
C TYR A 355 22.21 10.81 -2.19
N ILE A 356 22.38 11.06 -0.90
CA ILE A 356 21.68 10.38 0.17
C ILE A 356 20.77 11.40 0.85
N LEU A 357 19.47 11.11 0.89
CA LEU A 357 18.46 11.83 1.65
C LEU A 357 18.25 11.07 2.96
N PHE A 358 18.17 11.77 4.09
CA PHE A 358 18.02 11.13 5.40
C PHE A 358 17.51 12.13 6.44
N ALA A 359 17.10 11.63 7.61
CA ALA A 359 16.81 12.46 8.76
C ALA A 359 17.88 12.29 9.84
N VAL A 360 18.16 13.37 10.56
CA VAL A 360 19.09 13.37 11.69
C VAL A 360 18.66 14.39 12.74
N SER A 361 18.91 14.10 14.02
CA SER A 361 18.62 15.00 15.15
C SER A 361 19.86 15.64 15.73
N GLY A 362 19.71 16.88 16.24
CA GLY A 362 20.66 17.58 17.07
C GLY A 362 20.39 17.40 18.56
N LYS A 363 21.16 18.11 19.38
CA LYS A 363 20.98 18.14 20.85
C LYS A 363 19.70 18.87 21.30
N VAL A 364 19.22 19.81 20.47
CA VAL A 364 18.12 20.74 20.81
C VAL A 364 17.00 20.75 19.78
N TRP A 365 17.09 19.93 18.75
CA TRP A 365 16.09 19.79 17.71
C TRP A 365 15.91 18.31 17.33
N GLY A 366 14.68 17.92 17.02
CA GLY A 366 14.33 16.56 16.60
C GLY A 366 14.76 16.25 15.16
N PRO A 367 14.39 15.08 14.60
CA PRO A 367 14.78 14.69 13.25
C PRO A 367 14.39 15.74 12.21
N GLN A 368 15.32 16.05 11.32
CA GLN A 368 15.13 16.99 10.20
C GLN A 368 15.70 16.41 8.92
N CYS A 369 15.02 16.66 7.80
CA CYS A 369 15.46 16.22 6.49
C CYS A 369 16.77 16.90 6.07
N HIS A 370 17.74 16.07 5.73
CA HIS A 370 19.04 16.47 5.21
C HIS A 370 19.33 15.71 3.91
N LEU A 371 20.22 16.25 3.13
CA LEU A 371 20.86 15.53 2.01
C LEU A 371 22.36 15.74 2.01
N MET A 372 23.10 14.76 1.49
CA MET A 372 24.51 14.88 1.19
C MET A 372 24.79 14.33 -0.21
N ARG A 373 25.72 14.97 -0.94
CA ARG A 373 26.06 14.64 -2.31
C ARG A 373 27.36 13.86 -2.38
N LEU A 374 27.42 12.84 -3.21
CA LEU A 374 28.69 12.18 -3.56
C LEU A 374 29.50 13.12 -4.45
N LYS A 375 30.78 13.34 -4.11
CA LYS A 375 31.72 14.09 -4.95
C LYS A 375 31.89 13.38 -6.30
N LYS A 376 32.06 14.14 -7.36
CA LYS A 376 32.19 13.59 -8.71
C LYS A 376 33.34 12.60 -8.80
N GLY A 377 33.04 11.35 -9.18
CA GLY A 377 34.00 10.25 -9.23
C GLY A 377 34.40 9.70 -7.85
N GLY A 378 33.66 10.06 -6.80
CA GLY A 378 33.87 9.56 -5.44
C GLY A 378 33.45 8.10 -5.27
N ASN A 379 33.98 7.47 -4.24
CA ASN A 379 33.64 6.11 -3.84
C ASN A 379 32.50 6.15 -2.81
N ILE A 380 31.40 5.47 -3.10
CA ILE A 380 30.18 5.41 -2.25
C ILE A 380 30.52 4.93 -0.82
N LEU A 381 31.53 4.06 -0.65
CA LEU A 381 31.95 3.52 0.65
C LEU A 381 32.90 4.44 1.44
N SER A 382 33.32 5.56 0.85
CA SER A 382 34.32 6.46 1.47
C SER A 382 33.62 7.68 2.07
N ALA A 383 33.64 7.83 3.40
CA ALA A 383 33.10 9.00 4.09
C ALA A 383 33.68 10.35 3.57
N GLN A 384 34.95 10.34 3.13
CA GLN A 384 35.62 11.54 2.63
C GLN A 384 35.12 11.98 1.25
N ASP A 385 34.49 11.08 0.51
CA ASP A 385 33.98 11.34 -0.83
C ASP A 385 32.52 11.88 -0.82
N TRP A 386 31.89 11.91 0.34
CA TRP A 386 30.62 12.60 0.53
C TRP A 386 30.83 14.05 0.97
N GLU A 387 29.99 14.96 0.47
CA GLU A 387 29.96 16.34 0.94
C GLU A 387 29.27 16.41 2.32
N SER A 388 29.51 17.50 3.07
CA SER A 388 28.84 17.71 4.35
C SER A 388 27.32 17.78 4.15
N PRO A 389 26.52 17.13 5.04
CA PRO A 389 25.06 17.19 4.97
C PRO A 389 24.53 18.62 5.05
N ILE A 390 23.48 18.87 4.27
CA ILE A 390 22.78 20.16 4.23
C ILE A 390 21.31 19.93 4.61
N ARG A 391 20.83 20.67 5.62
CA ARG A 391 19.41 20.67 5.99
C ARG A 391 18.58 21.36 4.91
N ILE A 392 17.48 20.72 4.49
CA ILE A 392 16.60 21.22 3.46
C ILE A 392 15.87 22.48 3.92
N LYS A 393 15.68 23.43 3.00
CA LYS A 393 15.02 24.70 3.23
C LYS A 393 13.85 24.92 2.28
N LYS A 394 12.89 25.73 2.74
CA LYS A 394 11.83 26.26 1.89
C LYS A 394 12.38 27.31 0.92
N LYS A 395 11.56 27.71 -0.05
CA LYS A 395 11.87 28.70 -1.06
C LYS A 395 12.29 30.07 -0.48
N ASP A 396 11.75 30.44 0.69
CA ASP A 396 12.08 31.69 1.39
C ASP A 396 13.38 31.59 2.23
N GLY A 397 14.03 30.43 2.23
CA GLY A 397 15.26 30.17 2.97
C GLY A 397 15.05 29.73 4.44
N SER A 398 13.80 29.68 4.94
CA SER A 398 13.48 29.11 6.25
C SER A 398 13.59 27.57 6.21
N TYR A 399 13.72 26.93 7.36
CA TYR A 399 13.69 25.47 7.44
C TYR A 399 12.29 24.90 7.19
N LEU A 400 12.20 23.63 6.78
CA LEU A 400 10.92 22.95 6.53
C LEU A 400 10.01 23.00 7.77
N SER A 401 10.58 22.93 8.96
CA SER A 401 9.90 23.11 10.22
C SER A 401 10.78 23.81 11.25
N GLU A 402 10.18 24.66 12.07
CA GLU A 402 10.80 25.30 13.23
C GLU A 402 10.37 24.63 14.55
N ASP A 403 9.15 24.08 14.61
CA ASP A 403 8.47 23.59 15.82
C ASP A 403 8.06 22.11 15.75
N GLY A 404 8.48 21.38 14.70
CA GLY A 404 8.17 19.99 14.48
C GLY A 404 9.36 19.20 13.97
N ILE A 405 9.10 17.96 13.58
CA ILE A 405 10.06 17.07 12.94
C ILE A 405 9.73 16.91 11.47
N THR A 406 10.76 16.71 10.65
CA THR A 406 10.66 16.35 9.24
C THR A 406 11.57 15.17 8.97
N LEU A 407 11.05 14.12 8.35
CA LEU A 407 11.78 12.87 8.12
C LEU A 407 11.34 12.18 6.83
N ASP A 408 12.03 11.11 6.47
CA ASP A 408 11.69 10.20 5.38
C ASP A 408 11.51 10.92 4.04
N MET A 409 12.44 11.83 3.71
CA MET A 409 12.35 12.54 2.45
C MET A 409 12.81 11.66 1.30
N THR A 410 11.93 11.50 0.32
CA THR A 410 12.20 10.83 -0.94
C THR A 410 12.16 11.81 -2.12
N TYR A 411 12.70 11.40 -3.27
CA TYR A 411 12.75 12.19 -4.49
C TYR A 411 12.22 11.41 -5.68
N PHE A 412 11.51 12.09 -6.57
CA PHE A 412 11.21 11.56 -7.90
C PHE A 412 11.23 12.64 -8.97
N LYS A 413 11.47 12.20 -10.21
CA LYS A 413 11.33 13.03 -11.40
C LYS A 413 10.37 12.36 -12.39
N ALA A 414 9.36 13.08 -12.81
CA ALA A 414 8.44 12.63 -13.85
C ALA A 414 8.02 13.81 -14.73
N ASP A 415 7.93 13.57 -16.02
CA ASP A 415 7.46 14.54 -17.03
C ASP A 415 8.21 15.91 -16.97
N GLY A 416 9.50 15.84 -16.63
CA GLY A 416 10.36 17.03 -16.49
C GLY A 416 10.20 17.80 -15.17
N VAL A 417 9.36 17.32 -14.25
CA VAL A 417 9.16 17.92 -12.92
C VAL A 417 9.88 17.09 -11.87
N SER A 418 10.73 17.75 -11.07
CA SER A 418 11.45 17.15 -9.94
C SER A 418 10.76 17.49 -8.63
N CYS A 419 10.36 16.45 -7.87
CA CYS A 419 9.61 16.57 -6.63
C CYS A 419 10.32 15.87 -5.48
N VAL A 420 10.12 16.41 -4.27
CA VAL A 420 10.41 15.74 -3.01
C VAL A 420 9.13 15.54 -2.22
N VAL A 421 9.03 14.40 -1.52
CA VAL A 421 7.93 14.07 -0.61
C VAL A 421 8.55 13.72 0.73
N TRP A 422 7.97 14.20 1.83
CA TRP A 422 8.50 13.94 3.18
C TRP A 422 7.40 13.88 4.22
N SER A 423 7.71 13.29 5.37
CA SER A 423 6.86 13.29 6.56
C SER A 423 7.10 14.52 7.42
N TYR A 424 6.01 15.09 7.95
CA TYR A 424 6.03 16.19 8.92
C TYR A 424 5.11 15.89 10.10
N ARG A 425 5.56 16.16 11.33
CA ARG A 425 4.76 16.03 12.55
C ARG A 425 5.17 17.08 13.57
N LYS A 426 4.19 17.59 14.31
CA LYS A 426 4.43 18.47 15.46
C LYS A 426 3.55 18.11 16.65
N GLY A 427 3.90 18.65 17.82
CA GLY A 427 3.14 18.44 19.05
C GLY A 427 3.28 17.03 19.61
N ILE A 428 4.31 16.27 19.24
CA ILE A 428 4.52 14.88 19.66
C ILE A 428 4.47 14.77 21.19
N GLY A 429 3.66 13.83 21.71
CA GLY A 429 3.50 13.59 23.14
C GLY A 429 2.69 14.65 23.88
N THR A 430 2.04 15.56 23.16
CA THR A 430 1.13 16.57 23.69
C THR A 430 -0.30 16.35 23.19
N PRO A 431 -1.32 16.99 23.80
CA PRO A 431 -2.69 16.99 23.25
C PRO A 431 -2.86 17.62 21.87
N TYR A 432 -1.81 18.25 21.34
CA TYR A 432 -1.78 18.93 20.03
C TYR A 432 -0.98 18.14 18.99
N ASP A 433 -0.79 16.85 19.19
CA ASP A 433 -0.09 15.98 18.26
C ASP A 433 -0.87 15.85 16.94
N THR A 434 -0.26 16.33 15.85
CA THR A 434 -0.89 16.34 14.51
C THR A 434 -0.89 14.97 13.82
N GLY A 435 -0.14 14.01 14.35
CA GLY A 435 0.29 12.84 13.59
C GLY A 435 1.27 13.19 12.47
N SER A 436 1.95 12.20 11.92
CA SER A 436 2.81 12.37 10.75
C SER A 436 1.96 12.52 9.49
N MET A 437 2.27 13.52 8.67
CA MET A 437 1.57 13.90 7.44
C MET A 437 2.57 13.97 6.30
N LEU A 438 2.16 13.64 5.09
CA LEU A 438 3.00 13.78 3.90
C LEU A 438 2.82 15.15 3.27
N TYR A 439 3.94 15.76 2.94
CA TYR A 439 4.02 16.98 2.13
C TYR A 439 4.78 16.71 0.84
N ILE A 440 4.46 17.48 -0.20
CA ILE A 440 5.13 17.46 -1.50
C ILE A 440 5.53 18.87 -1.90
N ALA A 441 6.68 19.01 -2.55
CA ALA A 441 7.13 20.25 -3.19
C ALA A 441 8.05 19.94 -4.36
N THR A 442 8.28 20.94 -5.22
CA THR A 442 9.26 20.85 -6.29
C THR A 442 10.64 21.32 -5.83
N VAL A 443 11.69 20.79 -6.48
CA VAL A 443 13.09 21.19 -6.32
C VAL A 443 13.75 21.41 -7.67
N ASP A 444 14.88 22.16 -7.68
CA ASP A 444 15.77 22.26 -8.82
C ASP A 444 16.89 21.21 -8.69
N GLU A 445 17.10 20.41 -9.73
CA GLU A 445 18.13 19.36 -9.72
C GLU A 445 19.56 19.91 -9.55
N THR A 446 19.78 21.17 -9.93
CA THR A 446 21.08 21.83 -9.75
C THR A 446 21.32 22.30 -8.32
N ASN A 447 20.25 22.44 -7.52
CA ASN A 447 20.31 22.78 -6.11
C ASN A 447 19.13 22.21 -5.33
N PRO A 448 19.09 20.90 -5.04
CA PRO A 448 17.98 20.25 -4.38
C PRO A 448 17.88 20.56 -2.87
N THR A 449 18.74 21.40 -2.33
CA THR A 449 18.74 21.81 -0.91
C THR A 449 17.65 22.84 -0.58
N ILE A 450 17.03 23.44 -1.60
CA ILE A 450 16.01 24.49 -1.45
C ILE A 450 14.80 24.14 -2.31
N LEU A 451 13.60 24.16 -1.70
CA LEU A 451 12.35 23.96 -2.43
C LEU A 451 12.12 25.10 -3.44
N THR A 452 11.55 24.79 -4.59
CA THR A 452 11.18 25.79 -5.61
C THR A 452 9.69 26.14 -5.58
N SER A 453 8.86 25.33 -4.90
CA SER A 453 7.45 25.62 -4.61
C SER A 453 7.20 25.72 -3.11
N GLU A 454 6.01 26.24 -2.73
CA GLU A 454 5.50 26.07 -1.38
C GLU A 454 5.19 24.58 -1.13
N PRO A 455 5.38 24.10 0.13
CA PRO A 455 4.95 22.77 0.52
C PRO A 455 3.42 22.58 0.43
N VAL A 456 2.98 21.51 -0.21
CA VAL A 456 1.57 21.12 -0.30
C VAL A 456 1.32 19.91 0.58
N LEU A 457 0.30 19.97 1.44
CA LEU A 457 -0.16 18.81 2.23
C LEU A 457 -0.76 17.77 1.30
N LEU A 458 -0.08 16.62 1.16
CA LEU A 458 -0.47 15.55 0.24
C LEU A 458 -1.37 14.51 0.91
N SER A 459 -1.05 14.10 2.13
CA SER A 459 -1.79 13.06 2.84
C SER A 459 -1.75 13.25 4.35
N ARG A 460 -2.87 12.92 5.01
CA ARG A 460 -2.98 12.80 6.47
C ARG A 460 -3.43 11.39 6.86
N PRO A 461 -3.03 10.89 8.03
CA PRO A 461 -3.41 9.56 8.52
C PRO A 461 -4.85 9.55 9.05
N LEU A 462 -5.83 9.66 8.16
CA LEU A 462 -7.25 9.76 8.51
C LEU A 462 -7.96 8.41 8.63
N TYR A 463 -7.39 7.33 8.08
CA TYR A 463 -8.01 5.99 8.15
C TYR A 463 -7.61 5.24 9.43
N GLY A 464 -8.53 4.45 9.97
CA GLY A 464 -8.31 3.72 11.23
C GLY A 464 -7.09 2.79 11.20
N TRP A 465 -6.74 2.21 10.06
CA TRP A 465 -5.55 1.37 9.91
C TRP A 465 -4.22 2.15 10.00
N GLU A 466 -4.24 3.47 9.79
CA GLU A 466 -3.07 4.36 9.91
C GLU A 466 -2.78 4.77 11.36
N ASN A 467 -3.67 4.44 12.30
CA ASN A 467 -3.72 5.00 13.65
C ASN A 467 -3.79 3.92 14.74
N ILE A 468 -3.12 2.81 14.56
CA ILE A 468 -3.17 1.67 15.49
C ILE A 468 -2.02 1.77 16.49
N GLN A 469 -2.25 1.27 17.72
CA GLN A 469 -1.26 1.23 18.81
C GLN A 469 -0.78 2.61 19.29
N GLY A 470 -1.65 3.61 19.18
CA GLY A 470 -1.36 4.96 19.65
C GLY A 470 -0.41 5.77 18.77
N THR A 471 -0.14 5.28 17.56
CA THR A 471 0.68 5.96 16.56
C THR A 471 -0.22 6.47 15.44
N ILE A 472 -0.04 7.70 15.03
CA ILE A 472 -0.83 8.41 14.02
C ILE A 472 0.12 8.79 12.89
N ASN A 473 0.27 7.93 11.88
CA ASN A 473 1.32 8.09 10.89
C ASN A 473 0.85 7.95 9.45
N ASN A 474 1.29 8.90 8.60
CA ASN A 474 1.68 8.68 7.22
C ASN A 474 3.16 9.04 7.11
N GLU A 475 4.01 8.05 6.89
CA GLU A 475 5.47 8.21 6.86
C GLU A 475 6.11 7.29 5.80
N GLY A 476 7.43 7.36 5.61
CA GLY A 476 8.17 6.52 4.68
C GLY A 476 7.64 6.58 3.24
N PRO A 477 7.41 7.78 2.63
CA PRO A 477 6.95 7.85 1.26
C PRO A 477 8.04 7.35 0.31
N TYR A 478 7.68 6.52 -0.70
CA TYR A 478 8.62 6.10 -1.73
C TYR A 478 7.93 6.03 -3.11
N PRO A 479 8.54 6.54 -4.19
CA PRO A 479 7.93 6.58 -5.51
C PRO A 479 8.07 5.26 -6.26
N LEU A 480 7.02 4.88 -7.01
CA LEU A 480 7.04 3.87 -8.06
C LEU A 480 6.42 4.45 -9.32
N ILE A 481 7.24 4.67 -10.35
CA ILE A 481 6.80 5.31 -11.59
C ILE A 481 6.60 4.24 -12.65
N THR A 482 5.40 4.18 -13.22
CA THR A 482 5.05 3.34 -14.37
C THR A 482 4.91 4.20 -15.64
N GLU A 483 4.49 3.59 -16.74
CA GLU A 483 4.30 4.31 -18.00
C GLU A 483 3.25 5.42 -17.88
N ASP A 484 2.11 5.13 -17.23
CA ASP A 484 0.94 6.02 -17.19
C ASP A 484 0.69 6.66 -15.83
N THR A 485 1.27 6.14 -14.75
CA THR A 485 0.91 6.50 -13.38
C THR A 485 2.13 6.64 -12.49
N ILE A 486 2.09 7.64 -11.61
CA ILE A 486 3.00 7.77 -10.47
C ILE A 486 2.28 7.25 -9.23
N TYR A 487 2.91 6.31 -8.56
CA TYR A 487 2.51 5.80 -7.26
C TYR A 487 3.47 6.33 -6.21
N ILE A 488 2.95 6.74 -5.06
CA ILE A 488 3.71 6.97 -3.83
C ILE A 488 3.18 5.98 -2.80
N THR A 489 4.02 5.00 -2.45
CA THR A 489 3.76 4.19 -1.26
C THR A 489 4.07 5.00 -0.01
N TYR A 490 3.37 4.72 1.08
CA TYR A 490 3.65 5.31 2.38
C TYR A 490 3.23 4.31 3.47
N SER A 491 3.65 4.52 4.69
CA SER A 491 3.33 3.62 5.78
C SER A 491 2.44 4.27 6.82
N GLY A 492 1.55 3.47 7.41
CA GLY A 492 0.66 3.85 8.49
C GLY A 492 0.77 2.89 9.67
N GLY A 493 0.54 3.41 10.87
CA GLY A 493 0.67 2.66 12.13
C GLY A 493 2.05 2.78 12.77
N ALA A 494 2.37 1.91 13.71
CA ALA A 494 3.62 1.92 14.46
C ALA A 494 4.73 1.18 13.69
N ALA A 495 5.84 1.85 13.40
CA ALA A 495 6.95 1.35 12.58
C ALA A 495 7.63 0.07 13.09
N ASN A 496 7.40 -0.31 14.34
CA ASN A 496 7.91 -1.53 14.97
C ASN A 496 6.79 -2.40 15.55
N GLY A 497 5.55 -2.26 15.02
CA GLY A 497 4.39 -3.02 15.42
C GLY A 497 3.83 -3.87 14.29
N TYR A 498 3.23 -5.02 14.61
CA TYR A 498 2.71 -5.98 13.63
C TYR A 498 1.62 -5.41 12.70
N THR A 499 0.98 -4.31 13.07
CA THR A 499 -0.07 -3.65 12.29
C THR A 499 0.46 -2.57 11.36
N TYR A 500 1.75 -2.28 11.35
CA TYR A 500 2.37 -1.39 10.38
C TYR A 500 2.04 -1.87 8.96
N ALA A 501 1.65 -0.98 8.08
CA ALA A 501 1.12 -1.36 6.77
C ALA A 501 1.43 -0.29 5.73
N ILE A 502 1.50 -0.69 4.46
CA ILE A 502 1.77 0.20 3.33
C ILE A 502 0.47 0.64 2.69
N GLY A 503 0.27 1.97 2.61
CA GLY A 503 -0.76 2.63 1.82
C GLY A 503 -0.27 3.06 0.44
N LEU A 504 -1.20 3.52 -0.39
CA LEU A 504 -0.90 3.92 -1.77
C LEU A 504 -1.60 5.22 -2.13
N LEU A 505 -0.82 6.15 -2.65
CA LEU A 505 -1.28 7.32 -3.40
C LEU A 505 -0.98 7.10 -4.87
N SER A 506 -1.84 7.56 -5.76
CA SER A 506 -1.62 7.47 -7.20
C SER A 506 -2.10 8.71 -7.93
N ILE A 507 -1.40 9.07 -9.01
CA ILE A 507 -1.78 10.15 -9.89
C ILE A 507 -1.38 9.81 -11.34
N PRO A 508 -2.23 10.10 -12.34
CA PRO A 508 -1.83 9.95 -13.73
C PRO A 508 -0.62 10.83 -14.07
N ARG A 509 0.29 10.32 -14.88
CA ARG A 509 1.40 11.12 -15.41
C ARG A 509 0.90 12.31 -16.21
N GLY A 510 1.66 13.42 -16.21
CA GLY A 510 1.27 14.67 -16.84
C GLY A 510 0.26 15.50 -16.04
N SER A 511 -0.17 15.05 -14.88
CA SER A 511 -1.02 15.83 -13.97
C SER A 511 -0.22 16.94 -13.26
N ASN A 512 -0.92 17.85 -12.59
CA ASN A 512 -0.28 18.77 -11.65
C ASN A 512 0.01 18.04 -10.33
N TYR A 513 1.26 17.65 -10.10
CA TYR A 513 1.68 16.90 -8.90
C TYR A 513 1.53 17.68 -7.60
N LEU A 514 1.44 19.01 -7.66
CA LEU A 514 1.17 19.87 -6.51
C LEU A 514 -0.33 20.09 -6.24
N ASP A 515 -1.21 19.50 -7.04
CA ASP A 515 -2.64 19.50 -6.75
C ASP A 515 -2.99 18.26 -5.90
N ALA A 516 -3.11 18.43 -4.57
CA ALA A 516 -3.43 17.34 -3.67
C ALA A 516 -4.77 16.65 -4.00
N ALA A 517 -5.72 17.35 -4.62
CA ALA A 517 -7.02 16.79 -5.00
C ALA A 517 -6.93 15.87 -6.23
N ALA A 518 -5.87 15.97 -7.02
CA ALA A 518 -5.63 15.10 -8.17
C ALA A 518 -5.05 13.73 -7.77
N TRP A 519 -4.56 13.59 -6.52
CA TRP A 519 -4.06 12.33 -6.01
C TRP A 519 -5.18 11.47 -5.45
N HIS A 520 -5.27 10.23 -5.91
CA HIS A 520 -6.12 9.21 -5.33
C HIS A 520 -5.39 8.53 -4.17
N LYS A 521 -6.05 8.42 -3.02
CA LYS A 521 -5.57 7.70 -1.83
C LYS A 521 -6.41 6.45 -1.60
N SER A 522 -5.78 5.27 -1.61
CA SER A 522 -6.47 4.03 -1.26
C SER A 522 -7.00 4.07 0.18
N SER A 523 -8.26 3.68 0.38
CA SER A 523 -8.88 3.63 1.72
C SER A 523 -8.41 2.46 2.57
N THR A 524 -7.78 1.46 1.95
CA THR A 524 -7.22 0.26 2.59
C THR A 524 -5.73 0.15 2.29
N PRO A 525 -4.91 -0.43 3.17
CA PRO A 525 -3.50 -0.67 2.85
C PRO A 525 -3.38 -1.68 1.69
N VAL A 526 -2.35 -1.48 0.87
CA VAL A 526 -2.02 -2.39 -0.23
C VAL A 526 -1.12 -3.54 0.21
N LEU A 527 -0.37 -3.37 1.32
CA LEU A 527 0.43 -4.41 1.94
C LEU A 527 0.25 -4.37 3.46
N SER A 528 -0.09 -5.50 4.05
CA SER A 528 -0.22 -5.70 5.48
C SER A 528 0.27 -7.11 5.87
N TYR A 529 0.29 -7.42 7.15
CA TYR A 529 0.62 -8.77 7.63
C TYR A 529 -0.35 -9.86 7.15
N TYR A 530 -1.48 -9.50 6.53
CA TYR A 530 -2.41 -10.43 5.86
C TYR A 530 -1.98 -10.78 4.44
N SER A 531 -1.12 -9.98 3.80
CA SER A 531 -0.68 -10.15 2.41
C SER A 531 0.82 -10.40 2.24
N SER A 532 1.52 -10.74 3.34
CA SER A 532 2.93 -11.12 3.35
C SER A 532 3.15 -12.37 4.20
N ASP A 533 3.78 -13.42 3.63
CA ASP A 533 3.99 -14.70 4.32
C ASP A 533 5.01 -14.57 5.44
N GLY A 534 4.52 -14.68 6.71
CA GLY A 534 5.37 -14.72 7.90
C GLY A 534 6.11 -13.40 8.21
N VAL A 535 5.70 -12.29 7.60
CA VAL A 535 6.20 -10.96 7.92
C VAL A 535 5.08 -10.14 8.52
N TYR A 536 5.24 -9.70 9.75
CA TYR A 536 4.28 -8.86 10.45
C TYR A 536 4.71 -7.40 10.39
N GLY A 537 3.76 -6.48 10.27
CA GLY A 537 4.05 -5.06 10.18
C GLY A 537 4.93 -4.64 9.01
N PRO A 538 4.62 -5.11 7.76
CA PRO A 538 5.41 -4.73 6.60
C PRO A 538 5.24 -3.24 6.29
N GLY A 539 6.33 -2.47 6.28
CA GLY A 539 6.27 -1.04 6.01
C GLY A 539 7.61 -0.42 5.65
N HIS A 540 7.60 0.89 5.45
CA HIS A 540 8.73 1.74 5.08
C HIS A 540 9.55 1.13 3.95
N ASN A 541 8.90 0.99 2.80
CA ASN A 541 9.46 0.30 1.64
C ASN A 541 10.24 1.24 0.71
N SER A 542 11.10 0.61 -0.08
CA SER A 542 11.74 1.20 -1.26
C SER A 542 11.61 0.27 -2.46
N PHE A 543 11.86 0.80 -3.66
CA PHE A 543 11.90 0.02 -4.90
C PHE A 543 13.24 0.19 -5.60
N PHE A 544 13.72 -0.89 -6.22
CA PHE A 544 14.87 -0.85 -7.11
C PHE A 544 14.69 -1.83 -8.28
N ARG A 545 15.54 -1.74 -9.29
CA ARG A 545 15.62 -2.76 -10.35
C ARG A 545 16.88 -3.58 -10.15
N ASP A 546 16.74 -4.91 -10.17
CA ASP A 546 17.89 -5.81 -10.20
C ASP A 546 18.52 -5.85 -11.61
N TYR A 547 19.69 -6.49 -11.74
CA TYR A 547 20.36 -6.60 -13.02
C TYR A 547 19.68 -7.58 -14.01
N GLU A 548 18.68 -8.34 -13.57
CA GLU A 548 17.81 -9.13 -14.45
C GLU A 548 16.62 -8.29 -14.99
N GLY A 549 16.45 -7.05 -14.51
CA GLY A 549 15.38 -6.13 -14.91
C GLY A 549 14.11 -6.26 -14.09
N ASN A 550 14.09 -7.08 -13.02
CA ASN A 550 12.92 -7.18 -12.14
C ASN A 550 12.79 -5.92 -11.28
N THR A 551 11.57 -5.46 -11.09
CA THR A 551 11.27 -4.49 -10.03
C THR A 551 11.20 -5.22 -8.71
N MET A 552 11.99 -4.77 -7.74
CA MET A 552 12.07 -5.33 -6.41
C MET A 552 11.50 -4.34 -5.40
N ILE A 553 10.84 -4.84 -4.35
CA ILE A 553 10.45 -4.09 -3.16
C ILE A 553 11.32 -4.53 -1.99
N MET A 554 11.95 -3.57 -1.33
CA MET A 554 12.52 -3.73 0.01
C MET A 554 11.55 -3.11 1.01
N TYR A 555 11.47 -3.67 2.21
CA TYR A 555 10.68 -3.13 3.32
C TYR A 555 11.21 -3.71 4.63
N HIS A 556 10.79 -3.19 5.76
CA HIS A 556 11.03 -3.87 7.03
C HIS A 556 9.75 -4.46 7.60
N GLY A 557 9.90 -5.40 8.51
CA GLY A 557 8.81 -6.02 9.25
C GLY A 557 9.31 -6.83 10.44
N GLU A 558 8.38 -7.47 11.12
CA GLU A 558 8.58 -8.23 12.35
C GLU A 558 8.47 -9.72 12.09
N LYS A 559 9.18 -10.53 12.89
CA LYS A 559 9.06 -12.01 12.85
C LYS A 559 7.87 -12.55 13.62
N GLU A 560 7.33 -11.78 14.53
CA GLU A 560 6.32 -12.20 15.49
C GLU A 560 5.17 -11.21 15.57
N LEU A 561 4.01 -11.70 15.92
CA LEU A 561 2.81 -10.89 16.16
C LEU A 561 2.92 -10.18 17.51
N VAL A 562 3.74 -9.14 17.58
CA VAL A 562 3.96 -8.37 18.81
C VAL A 562 3.69 -6.88 18.59
N PRO A 563 3.25 -6.14 19.62
CA PRO A 563 3.01 -4.71 19.51
C PRO A 563 4.27 -3.90 19.22
N LEU A 564 5.42 -4.35 19.74
CA LEU A 564 6.73 -3.74 19.55
C LEU A 564 7.76 -4.84 19.36
N GLY A 565 8.34 -4.93 18.18
CA GLY A 565 9.29 -5.98 17.80
C GLY A 565 10.61 -5.42 17.28
N THR A 566 11.45 -6.29 16.79
CA THR A 566 12.72 -5.93 16.13
C THR A 566 12.48 -5.81 14.64
N ARG A 567 12.70 -4.63 14.08
CA ARG A 567 12.58 -4.39 12.66
C ARG A 567 13.63 -5.20 11.88
N CYS A 568 13.18 -5.90 10.86
CA CYS A 568 14.03 -6.75 10.03
C CYS A 568 13.78 -6.47 8.56
N SER A 569 14.84 -6.31 7.77
CA SER A 569 14.68 -6.11 6.32
C SER A 569 14.12 -7.35 5.62
N ALA A 570 13.24 -7.12 4.68
CA ALA A 570 12.62 -8.10 3.80
C ALA A 570 12.69 -7.63 2.34
N MET A 571 12.57 -8.55 1.40
CA MET A 571 12.58 -8.24 -0.02
C MET A 571 11.76 -9.25 -0.83
N HIS A 572 11.06 -8.73 -1.84
CA HIS A 572 10.31 -9.56 -2.81
C HIS A 572 10.39 -8.94 -4.21
N ARG A 573 10.05 -9.74 -5.23
CA ARG A 573 9.77 -9.21 -6.58
C ARG A 573 8.38 -8.60 -6.61
N MET A 574 8.28 -7.42 -7.21
CA MET A 574 6.99 -6.82 -7.54
C MET A 574 6.37 -7.51 -8.76
N HIS A 575 5.07 -7.59 -8.75
CA HIS A 575 4.27 -8.01 -9.88
C HIS A 575 3.38 -6.85 -10.34
N PHE A 576 3.07 -6.83 -11.64
CA PHE A 576 2.14 -5.86 -12.21
C PHE A 576 1.02 -6.64 -12.92
N ASN A 577 -0.22 -6.28 -12.63
CA ASN A 577 -1.38 -6.89 -13.28
C ASN A 577 -1.45 -6.52 -14.78
N ARG A 578 -2.42 -7.07 -15.50
CA ARG A 578 -2.60 -6.80 -16.95
C ARG A 578 -2.76 -5.32 -17.31
N LYS A 579 -3.12 -4.45 -16.36
CA LYS A 579 -3.27 -3.00 -16.54
C LYS A 579 -2.01 -2.21 -16.13
N GLY A 580 -0.91 -2.90 -15.78
CA GLY A 580 0.30 -2.24 -15.29
C GLY A 580 0.21 -1.70 -13.86
N VAL A 581 -0.83 -2.08 -13.10
CA VAL A 581 -0.98 -1.67 -11.69
C VAL A 581 -0.13 -2.60 -10.82
N PRO A 582 0.67 -2.05 -9.87
CA PRO A 582 1.48 -2.86 -8.98
C PRO A 582 0.62 -3.70 -8.03
N VAL A 583 1.02 -4.97 -7.83
CA VAL A 583 0.37 -5.94 -6.95
C VAL A 583 1.25 -6.17 -5.73
N PHE A 584 0.74 -5.83 -4.56
CA PHE A 584 1.43 -5.92 -3.28
C PHE A 584 1.12 -7.21 -2.50
N ASP A 585 0.63 -8.24 -3.15
CA ASP A 585 0.48 -9.56 -2.57
C ASP A 585 1.83 -10.29 -2.62
N LEU A 586 2.56 -10.31 -1.50
CA LEU A 586 3.96 -10.76 -1.43
C LEU A 586 4.08 -12.20 -0.88
N ILE A 587 3.28 -13.12 -1.40
CA ILE A 587 3.38 -14.55 -1.08
C ILE A 587 4.26 -15.29 -2.09
N ALA A 588 4.88 -16.38 -1.66
CA ALA A 588 5.81 -17.15 -2.49
C ALA A 588 5.16 -17.74 -3.75
N ASP A 589 3.97 -18.33 -3.63
CA ASP A 589 3.23 -18.95 -4.76
C ASP A 589 2.74 -17.91 -5.79
N ARG A 590 2.58 -16.65 -5.38
CA ARG A 590 2.29 -15.56 -6.30
C ARG A 590 3.47 -15.34 -7.26
N ASP A 591 4.71 -15.36 -6.74
CA ASP A 591 5.88 -15.07 -7.56
C ASP A 591 6.22 -16.23 -8.51
N LEU A 592 6.29 -17.46 -8.01
CA LEU A 592 6.48 -18.67 -8.79
C LEU A 592 5.96 -19.90 -8.05
N ASN A 593 4.97 -20.59 -8.65
CA ASN A 593 4.49 -21.85 -8.12
C ASN A 593 5.54 -22.95 -8.32
N THR A 594 6.06 -23.49 -7.24
CA THR A 594 7.14 -24.48 -7.23
C THR A 594 6.77 -25.80 -7.92
N THR A 595 5.48 -26.10 -8.13
CA THR A 595 5.02 -27.28 -8.85
C THR A 595 5.06 -27.12 -10.38
N LEU A 596 5.27 -25.90 -10.88
CA LEU A 596 5.26 -25.55 -12.32
C LEU A 596 6.64 -25.24 -12.88
N VAL A 597 7.70 -25.46 -12.10
CA VAL A 597 9.06 -25.02 -12.46
C VAL A 597 9.75 -25.90 -13.50
N ASP A 598 9.34 -27.15 -13.69
CA ASP A 598 9.98 -28.08 -14.61
C ASP A 598 9.38 -27.90 -16.01
N VAL A 599 10.21 -27.60 -16.99
CA VAL A 599 9.82 -27.31 -18.37
C VAL A 599 10.62 -28.15 -19.37
N ALA A 600 10.12 -28.31 -20.57
CA ALA A 600 10.84 -28.99 -21.66
C ALA A 600 10.51 -28.32 -22.99
N THR A 601 11.48 -28.33 -23.91
CA THR A 601 11.35 -27.80 -25.28
C THR A 601 12.08 -28.70 -26.29
N GLU A 602 11.60 -28.74 -27.52
CA GLU A 602 12.34 -29.31 -28.65
C GLU A 602 13.27 -28.24 -29.24
N ILE A 603 14.55 -28.50 -29.28
CA ILE A 603 15.51 -27.64 -30.00
C ILE A 603 15.96 -28.29 -31.29
N VAL A 604 16.07 -27.48 -32.31
CA VAL A 604 16.66 -27.87 -33.60
C VAL A 604 17.99 -27.17 -33.77
N VAL A 605 19.06 -27.95 -33.78
CA VAL A 605 20.42 -27.45 -34.04
C VAL A 605 20.59 -27.43 -35.55
N CYS A 606 20.93 -26.26 -36.11
CA CYS A 606 21.10 -26.02 -37.54
C CYS A 606 22.56 -25.89 -37.92
#